data_b29b16499097b2665452e2a6e9bfd700
#
_entry.id   b29b16499097b2665452e2a6e9bfd700
#
_cell.length_a   1.000
_cell.length_b   1.000
_cell.length_c   1.000
_cell.angle_alpha   90.00
_cell.angle_beta   90.00
_cell.angle_gamma   90.00
#
_symmetry.space_group_name_H-M   'P 1'
#
loop_
_entity.id
_entity.type
_entity.pdbx_description
1 polymer ?
#
loop_
_entity_poly.entity_id
_entity_poly.type
_entity_poly.pdbx_seq_one_letter_code
_entity_poly.pdbx_strand_id
1 'polypeptide(L)'
;VYALEYVSNEHDLVNIYNAVDLFVTPSLEENLPNTIMEAMACGIPCVGFNVGGIPEMIDHLHNGYVAQYKSSADFANGIYWALEESEYPVLSEQACRKAVSSYSESYIAKRYIEVYNKITGRYA
;
A
#
# COMPACT_ATOMS: atom_id res chain seq x y z
N VAL A 1 4.06 7.86 14.81
CA VAL A 1 2.83 7.59 14.05
C VAL A 1 2.11 8.89 13.77
N TYR A 2 1.77 9.10 12.51
CA TYR A 2 1.05 10.28 12.08
C TYR A 2 -0.31 9.85 11.55
N ALA A 3 -1.35 10.57 11.95
CA ALA A 3 -2.69 10.39 11.42
C ALA A 3 -3.03 11.56 10.50
N LEU A 4 -3.37 11.25 9.25
CA LEU A 4 -3.71 12.25 8.25
C LEU A 4 -5.13 11.97 7.78
N GLU A 5 -6.02 12.96 7.95
CA GLU A 5 -7.42 12.78 7.62
C GLU A 5 -7.71 12.95 6.14
N TYR A 6 -7.05 13.89 5.50
CA TYR A 6 -7.35 14.22 4.12
C TYR A 6 -6.15 14.85 3.41
N VAL A 7 -5.89 14.34 2.23
CA VAL A 7 -4.85 14.89 1.36
C VAL A 7 -5.47 15.16 0.01
N SER A 8 -5.63 16.43 -0.35
CA SER A 8 -6.28 16.85 -1.58
C SER A 8 -5.31 17.12 -2.72
N ASN A 9 -4.04 17.21 -2.40
CA ASN A 9 -3.05 17.71 -3.34
C ASN A 9 -2.00 16.62 -3.58
N GLU A 10 -1.72 16.37 -4.85
CA GLU A 10 -0.80 15.32 -5.26
C GLU A 10 0.62 15.52 -4.73
N HIS A 11 1.05 16.77 -4.63
CA HIS A 11 2.38 17.08 -4.10
C HIS A 11 2.51 16.66 -2.63
N ASP A 12 1.50 16.95 -1.82
CA ASP A 12 1.47 16.53 -0.42
C ASP A 12 1.42 15.01 -0.30
N LEU A 13 0.68 14.35 -1.18
CA LEU A 13 0.58 12.90 -1.22
C LEU A 13 1.95 12.26 -1.51
N VAL A 14 2.68 12.80 -2.48
CA VAL A 14 4.03 12.32 -2.80
C VAL A 14 4.96 12.47 -1.59
N ASN A 15 4.88 13.60 -0.90
CA ASN A 15 5.70 13.83 0.30
C ASN A 15 5.38 12.85 1.41
N ILE A 16 4.09 12.52 1.59
CA ILE A 16 3.67 11.54 2.58
C ILE A 16 4.24 10.16 2.25
N TYR A 17 4.11 9.71 1.00
CA TYR A 17 4.61 8.40 0.60
C TYR A 17 6.13 8.30 0.69
N ASN A 18 6.85 9.39 0.53
CA ASN A 18 8.29 9.41 0.74
C ASN A 18 8.68 9.24 2.20
N ALA A 19 7.78 9.58 3.12
CA ALA A 19 8.06 9.58 4.55
C ALA A 19 7.59 8.34 5.28
N VAL A 20 6.85 7.43 4.61
CA VAL A 20 6.28 6.26 5.28
C VAL A 20 6.91 4.97 4.77
N ASP A 21 6.98 3.98 5.66
CA ASP A 21 7.50 2.65 5.36
C ASP A 21 6.39 1.61 5.20
N LEU A 22 5.22 1.88 5.73
CA LEU A 22 4.11 0.94 5.74
C LEU A 22 2.79 1.70 5.72
N PHE A 23 1.86 1.24 4.90
CA PHE A 23 0.50 1.74 4.87
C PHE A 23 -0.42 0.75 5.55
N VAL A 24 -1.19 1.21 6.53
CA VAL A 24 -2.13 0.34 7.24
C VAL A 24 -3.56 0.82 7.03
N THR A 25 -4.47 -0.11 6.84
CA THR A 25 -5.88 0.20 6.70
C THR A 25 -6.68 -0.69 7.64
N PRO A 26 -7.02 -0.18 8.85
CA PRO A 26 -7.79 -0.94 9.83
C PRO A 26 -9.29 -0.94 9.54
N SER A 27 -9.69 -0.50 8.37
CA SER A 27 -11.09 -0.43 7.99
C SER A 27 -11.74 -1.81 7.97
N LEU A 28 -12.91 -1.91 8.54
CA LEU A 28 -13.72 -3.13 8.54
C LEU A 28 -14.63 -3.21 7.31
N GLU A 29 -14.75 -2.12 6.59
CA GLU A 29 -15.45 -2.06 5.31
C GLU A 29 -14.49 -1.49 4.30
N GLU A 30 -14.22 -2.24 3.25
CA GLU A 30 -13.31 -1.78 2.23
C GLU A 30 -14.11 -1.07 1.14
N ASN A 31 -13.97 0.25 1.09
CA ASN A 31 -14.65 1.09 0.11
C ASN A 31 -13.70 1.77 -0.87
N LEU A 32 -12.39 1.76 -0.57
CA LEU A 32 -11.44 2.56 -1.34
C LEU A 32 -10.16 1.77 -1.62
N PRO A 33 -10.21 0.79 -2.53
CA PRO A 33 -9.01 0.08 -2.92
C PRO A 33 -7.94 1.00 -3.52
N ASN A 34 -8.31 2.20 -3.95
CA ASN A 34 -7.40 3.14 -4.59
C ASN A 34 -6.24 3.56 -3.69
N THR A 35 -6.48 3.76 -2.38
CA THR A 35 -5.41 4.17 -1.47
C THR A 35 -4.38 3.07 -1.28
N ILE A 36 -4.82 1.83 -1.20
CA ILE A 36 -3.93 0.67 -1.09
C ILE A 36 -3.10 0.55 -2.37
N MET A 37 -3.75 0.64 -3.50
CA MET A 37 -3.11 0.49 -4.79
C MET A 37 -2.09 1.58 -5.04
N GLU A 38 -2.42 2.80 -4.66
CA GLU A 38 -1.53 3.95 -4.79
C GLU A 38 -0.28 3.78 -3.91
N ALA A 39 -0.45 3.35 -2.67
CA ALA A 39 0.67 3.07 -1.78
C ALA A 39 1.56 1.96 -2.36
N MET A 40 0.97 0.87 -2.81
CA MET A 40 1.71 -0.24 -3.39
C MET A 40 2.48 0.18 -4.65
N ALA A 41 1.88 1.01 -5.49
CA ALA A 41 2.56 1.52 -6.68
C ALA A 41 3.79 2.37 -6.31
N CYS A 42 3.78 2.97 -5.14
CA CYS A 42 4.91 3.73 -4.61
C CYS A 42 5.93 2.83 -3.89
N GLY A 43 5.75 1.51 -3.92
CA GLY A 43 6.63 0.58 -3.25
C GLY A 43 6.41 0.50 -1.75
N ILE A 44 5.24 0.87 -1.28
CA ILE A 44 4.89 0.84 0.14
C ILE A 44 4.03 -0.38 0.41
N PRO A 45 4.51 -1.35 1.20
CA PRO A 45 3.70 -2.51 1.57
C PRO A 45 2.51 -2.10 2.42
N CYS A 46 1.43 -2.86 2.33
CA CYS A 46 0.19 -2.56 3.03
C CYS A 46 -0.19 -3.69 3.97
N VAL A 47 -0.83 -3.32 5.07
CA VAL A 47 -1.48 -4.25 5.99
C VAL A 47 -2.95 -3.90 6.04
N GLY A 48 -3.81 -4.86 5.76
CA GLY A 48 -5.25 -4.68 5.80
C GLY A 48 -5.96 -5.92 6.31
N PHE A 49 -7.24 -5.77 6.64
CA PHE A 49 -8.06 -6.92 7.02
C PHE A 49 -8.53 -7.70 5.79
N ASN A 50 -8.84 -8.98 6.01
CA ASN A 50 -9.41 -9.84 4.99
C ASN A 50 -10.89 -9.48 4.77
N VAL A 51 -11.12 -8.38 4.05
CA VAL A 51 -12.46 -7.86 3.79
C VAL A 51 -12.48 -7.16 2.42
N GLY A 52 -13.60 -7.24 1.74
CA GLY A 52 -13.79 -6.57 0.46
C GLY A 52 -12.76 -7.00 -0.59
N GLY A 53 -12.20 -6.04 -1.29
CA GLY A 53 -11.20 -6.27 -2.33
C GLY A 53 -9.77 -6.36 -1.82
N ILE A 54 -9.53 -6.23 -0.52
CA ILE A 54 -8.18 -6.25 0.05
C ILE A 54 -7.43 -7.55 -0.28
N PRO A 55 -8.03 -8.75 -0.12
CA PRO A 55 -7.32 -10.00 -0.44
C PRO A 55 -6.94 -10.14 -1.91
N GLU A 56 -7.59 -9.41 -2.78
CA GLU A 56 -7.25 -9.42 -4.20
C GLU A 56 -6.07 -8.51 -4.52
N MET A 57 -5.90 -7.46 -3.74
CA MET A 57 -4.84 -6.49 -3.96
C MET A 57 -3.55 -6.87 -3.25
N ILE A 58 -3.66 -7.44 -2.05
CA ILE A 58 -2.51 -7.82 -1.24
C ILE A 58 -2.38 -9.34 -1.25
N ASP A 59 -1.24 -9.82 -1.75
CA ASP A 59 -0.90 -11.24 -1.65
C ASP A 59 -0.20 -11.44 -0.31
N HIS A 60 -0.86 -12.13 0.60
CA HIS A 60 -0.44 -12.29 1.98
C HIS A 60 0.99 -12.81 2.10
N LEU A 61 1.82 -12.15 2.87
CA LEU A 61 3.23 -12.47 3.12
C LEU A 61 4.15 -12.32 1.90
N HIS A 62 3.61 -11.89 0.77
CA HIS A 62 4.39 -11.71 -0.45
C HIS A 62 4.64 -10.23 -0.76
N ASN A 63 3.59 -9.41 -0.71
CA ASN A 63 3.70 -7.99 -0.96
C ASN A 63 3.02 -7.13 0.10
N GLY A 64 2.58 -7.76 1.18
CA GLY A 64 1.92 -7.13 2.29
C GLY A 64 1.37 -8.18 3.24
N TYR A 65 0.41 -7.82 4.06
CA TYR A 65 -0.16 -8.70 5.06
C TYR A 65 -1.67 -8.52 5.10
N VAL A 66 -2.39 -9.63 5.00
CA VAL A 66 -3.85 -9.63 5.12
C VAL A 66 -4.20 -10.25 6.47
N ALA A 67 -4.62 -9.42 7.41
CA ALA A 67 -4.95 -9.86 8.75
C ALA A 67 -6.34 -10.46 8.80
N GLN A 68 -6.53 -11.38 9.74
CA GLN A 68 -7.83 -11.98 9.99
C GLN A 68 -8.86 -10.89 10.31
N TYR A 69 -10.02 -10.97 9.68
CA TYR A 69 -11.07 -9.97 9.82
C TYR A 69 -11.44 -9.74 11.29
N LYS A 70 -11.46 -8.48 11.68
CA LYS A 70 -11.76 -8.02 13.05
C LYS A 70 -10.74 -8.44 14.11
N SER A 71 -9.62 -9.05 13.75
CA SER A 71 -8.59 -9.41 14.72
C SER A 71 -7.53 -8.31 14.83
N SER A 72 -7.63 -7.48 15.85
CA SER A 72 -6.61 -6.45 16.10
C SER A 72 -5.27 -7.08 16.47
N ALA A 73 -5.27 -8.24 17.10
CA ALA A 73 -4.04 -8.96 17.42
C ALA A 73 -3.32 -9.40 16.15
N ASP A 74 -4.04 -9.96 15.18
CA ASP A 74 -3.44 -10.38 13.92
C ASP A 74 -3.01 -9.17 13.08
N PHE A 75 -3.75 -8.09 13.15
CA PHE A 75 -3.38 -6.84 12.49
C PHE A 75 -2.04 -6.31 13.03
N ALA A 76 -1.89 -6.32 14.35
CA ALA A 76 -0.62 -5.92 14.99
C ALA A 76 0.52 -6.86 14.60
N ASN A 77 0.26 -8.16 14.50
CA ASN A 77 1.23 -9.13 14.02
C ASN A 77 1.69 -8.80 12.60
N GLY A 78 0.77 -8.37 11.75
CA GLY A 78 1.08 -7.97 10.38
C GLY A 78 2.00 -6.77 10.31
N ILE A 79 1.74 -5.76 11.12
CA ILE A 79 2.58 -4.57 11.20
C ILE A 79 3.99 -4.96 11.66
N TYR A 80 4.09 -5.75 12.71
CA TYR A 80 5.37 -6.21 13.23
C TYR A 80 6.12 -7.03 12.18
N TRP A 81 5.43 -7.97 11.54
CA TRP A 81 6.04 -8.80 10.51
C TRP A 81 6.62 -7.96 9.37
N ALA A 82 5.85 -7.00 8.88
CA ALA A 82 6.27 -6.18 7.75
C ALA A 82 7.50 -5.33 8.07
N LEU A 83 7.56 -4.77 9.28
CA LEU A 83 8.63 -3.86 9.66
C LEU A 83 9.86 -4.57 10.23
N GLU A 84 9.68 -5.71 10.91
CA GLU A 84 10.75 -6.32 11.67
C GLU A 84 11.18 -7.69 11.17
N GLU A 85 10.29 -8.46 10.57
CA GLU A 85 10.57 -9.83 10.19
C GLU A 85 10.73 -10.05 8.69
N SER A 86 10.10 -9.21 7.86
CA SER A 86 10.16 -9.36 6.42
C SER A 86 11.49 -8.84 5.86
N GLU A 87 11.80 -9.26 4.63
CA GLU A 87 12.85 -8.61 3.85
C GLU A 87 12.22 -7.39 3.18
N TYR A 88 12.27 -6.25 3.82
CA TYR A 88 11.56 -5.06 3.42
C TYR A 88 11.84 -4.65 1.96
N PRO A 89 13.07 -4.63 1.47
CA PRO A 89 13.31 -4.25 0.08
C PRO A 89 12.59 -5.16 -0.92
N VAL A 90 12.52 -6.46 -0.63
CA VAL A 90 11.80 -7.42 -1.47
C VAL A 90 10.30 -7.18 -1.38
N LEU A 91 9.79 -6.98 -0.16
CA LEU A 91 8.38 -6.71 0.07
C LEU A 91 7.93 -5.45 -0.68
N SER A 92 8.72 -4.40 -0.61
CA SER A 92 8.49 -3.13 -1.30
C SER A 92 8.45 -3.33 -2.82
N GLU A 93 9.40 -4.05 -3.37
CA GLU A 93 9.43 -4.33 -4.81
C GLU A 93 8.22 -5.13 -5.26
N GLN A 94 7.83 -6.15 -4.50
CA GLN A 94 6.68 -6.98 -4.84
C GLN A 94 5.38 -6.18 -4.75
N ALA A 95 5.26 -5.26 -3.82
CA ALA A 95 4.10 -4.37 -3.73
C ALA A 95 3.98 -3.53 -5.01
N CYS A 96 5.06 -2.92 -5.44
CA CYS A 96 5.08 -2.13 -6.65
C CYS A 96 4.73 -2.98 -7.89
N ARG A 97 5.31 -4.14 -8.01
CA ARG A 97 5.05 -5.06 -9.14
C ARG A 97 3.58 -5.47 -9.20
N LYS A 98 3.00 -5.78 -8.06
CA LYS A 98 1.57 -6.17 -8.00
C LYS A 98 0.69 -5.03 -8.51
N ALA A 99 0.92 -3.83 -8.04
CA ALA A 99 0.11 -2.68 -8.45
C ALA A 99 0.23 -2.42 -9.95
N VAL A 100 1.44 -2.42 -10.48
CA VAL A 100 1.69 -2.15 -11.89
C VAL A 100 1.10 -3.25 -12.77
N SER A 101 1.31 -4.52 -12.43
CA SER A 101 0.83 -5.63 -13.24
C SER A 101 -0.70 -5.77 -13.23
N SER A 102 -1.33 -5.45 -12.10
CA SER A 102 -2.77 -5.61 -11.95
C SER A 102 -3.58 -4.51 -12.63
N TYR A 103 -2.98 -3.32 -12.83
CA TYR A 103 -3.71 -2.15 -13.30
C TYR A 103 -3.04 -1.46 -14.48
N SER A 104 -2.17 -2.15 -15.19
CA SER A 104 -1.34 -1.56 -16.25
C SER A 104 -2.12 -0.98 -17.42
N GLU A 105 -3.35 -1.42 -17.64
CA GLU A 105 -4.15 -1.00 -18.77
C GLU A 105 -5.21 0.05 -18.40
N SER A 106 -5.31 0.43 -17.13
CA SER A 106 -6.34 1.37 -16.71
C SER A 106 -5.79 2.78 -16.56
N TYR A 107 -6.67 3.76 -16.67
CA TYR A 107 -6.33 5.15 -16.39
C TYR A 107 -5.80 5.32 -14.97
N ILE A 108 -6.37 4.58 -14.05
CA ILE A 108 -5.97 4.61 -12.63
C ILE A 108 -4.52 4.16 -12.48
N ALA A 109 -4.14 3.11 -13.18
CA ALA A 109 -2.77 2.61 -13.13
C ALA A 109 -1.76 3.64 -13.63
N LYS A 110 -2.10 4.37 -14.69
CA LYS A 110 -1.23 5.44 -15.20
C LYS A 110 -0.99 6.50 -14.13
N ARG A 111 -2.03 6.86 -13.40
CA ARG A 111 -1.92 7.83 -12.31
C ARG A 111 -1.00 7.33 -11.21
N TYR A 112 -1.11 6.07 -10.83
CA TYR A 112 -0.23 5.48 -9.81
C TYR A 112 1.22 5.44 -10.28
N ILE A 113 1.45 5.11 -11.53
CA ILE A 113 2.78 5.12 -12.11
C ILE A 113 3.38 6.52 -12.09
N GLU A 114 2.59 7.54 -12.37
CA GLU A 114 3.04 8.92 -12.30
C GLU A 114 3.48 9.29 -10.88
N VAL A 115 2.69 8.92 -9.87
CA VAL A 115 3.03 9.17 -8.46
C VAL A 115 4.32 8.44 -8.10
N TYR A 116 4.43 7.19 -8.47
CA TYR A 116 5.64 6.40 -8.21
C TYR A 116 6.88 7.05 -8.84
N ASN A 117 6.77 7.47 -10.09
CA ASN A 117 7.88 8.10 -10.78
C ASN A 117 8.30 9.42 -10.14
N LYS A 118 7.36 10.20 -9.65
CA LYS A 118 7.66 11.43 -8.90
C LYS A 118 8.45 11.13 -7.63
N ILE A 119 8.04 10.10 -6.90
CA ILE A 119 8.70 9.71 -5.66
C ILE A 119 10.12 9.23 -5.93
N THR A 120 10.32 8.45 -6.99
CA THR A 120 11.63 7.89 -7.33
C THR A 120 12.52 8.82 -8.14
N GLY A 121 11.99 9.95 -8.59
CA GLY A 121 12.72 10.88 -9.44
C GLY A 121 12.81 10.46 -10.90
N ARG A 122 12.02 9.49 -11.34
CA ARG A 122 12.02 9.01 -12.73
C ARG A 122 11.09 9.81 -13.63
N TYR A 123 10.28 10.66 -13.06
CA TYR A 123 9.34 11.47 -13.82
C TYR A 123 10.09 12.60 -14.51
N ALA A 124 9.88 12.69 -15.80
CA ALA A 124 10.51 13.73 -16.60
C ALA A 124 9.48 14.78 -17.01
#